data_db08721fca5e3912bec39736b112d0ab
#
_entry.id   db08721fca5e3912bec39736b112d0ab
#
_cell.length_a   1.000
_cell.length_b   1.000
_cell.length_c   1.000
_cell.angle_alpha   90.00
_cell.angle_beta   90.00
_cell.angle_gamma   90.00
#
_symmetry.space_group_name_H-M   'P 1'
#
loop_
_entity.id
_entity.type
_entity.pdbx_description
1 polymer ?
#
loop_
_entity_poly.entity_id
_entity_poly.type
_entity_poly.pdbx_seq_one_letter_code
_entity_poly.pdbx_strand_id
1 'polypeptide(L)'
;MTNRKDDHIRYALKYQSPYNSFDDMELIHKSLPTYDLDQIDLSTHFAGRDWVFPFYINAMTGGSAKGGAVNRKLAEVASRTGILMVTGSYSAALKGETPESFDYRQEFPDLDLATNIGVDKSVDLGIKTVEAMNPVFLQLHVNLMSPLRVTTSQDAVSFTS
;
A
#
# COMPACT_ATOMS: atom_id res chain seq x y z
N MET A 1 3.19 25.30 -8.14
CA MET A 1 4.09 24.16 -7.88
C MET A 1 3.27 22.88 -8.04
N THR A 2 3.71 21.92 -8.85
CA THR A 2 3.05 20.62 -8.97
C THR A 2 3.26 19.85 -7.66
N ASN A 3 2.20 19.22 -7.16
CA ASN A 3 2.30 18.36 -5.98
C ASN A 3 3.13 17.12 -6.33
N ARG A 4 4.18 16.82 -5.55
CA ARG A 4 5.05 15.65 -5.74
C ARG A 4 4.25 14.34 -5.87
N LYS A 5 3.13 14.21 -5.16
CA LYS A 5 2.26 13.02 -5.22
C LYS A 5 1.58 12.89 -6.58
N ASP A 6 1.14 14.00 -7.16
CA ASP A 6 0.56 14.01 -8.51
C ASP A 6 1.60 13.71 -9.59
N ASP A 7 2.85 14.13 -9.39
CA ASP A 7 3.96 13.77 -10.28
C ASP A 7 4.22 12.27 -10.28
N HIS A 8 4.14 11.59 -9.13
CA HIS A 8 4.26 10.14 -9.07
C HIS A 8 3.20 9.44 -9.94
N ILE A 9 1.94 9.85 -9.84
CA ILE A 9 0.86 9.30 -10.68
C ILE A 9 1.14 9.57 -12.17
N ARG A 10 1.54 10.79 -12.50
CA ARG A 10 1.87 11.18 -13.88
C ARG A 10 3.01 10.34 -14.47
N TYR A 11 4.06 10.09 -13.69
CA TYR A 11 5.18 9.28 -14.15
C TYR A 11 4.81 7.79 -14.25
N ALA A 12 4.05 7.27 -13.29
CA ALA A 12 3.57 5.88 -13.34
C ALA A 12 2.74 5.59 -14.59
N LEU A 13 1.87 6.54 -15.01
CA LEU A 13 1.08 6.41 -16.23
C LEU A 13 1.91 6.47 -17.53
N LYS A 14 3.09 7.07 -17.48
CA LYS A 14 4.00 7.19 -18.64
C LYS A 14 5.04 6.07 -18.69
N TYR A 15 5.33 5.46 -17.54
CA TYR A 15 6.36 4.45 -17.44
C TYR A 15 5.83 3.11 -17.94
N GLN A 16 6.49 2.58 -18.96
CA GLN A 16 6.31 1.20 -19.41
C GLN A 16 7.58 0.45 -19.07
N SER A 17 7.50 -0.51 -18.16
CA SER A 17 8.61 -1.38 -17.86
C SER A 17 8.81 -2.32 -19.05
N PRO A 18 10.02 -2.42 -19.62
CA PRO A 18 10.33 -3.42 -20.64
C PRO A 18 10.42 -4.84 -20.06
N TYR A 19 10.35 -4.96 -18.73
CA TYR A 19 10.53 -6.20 -18.00
C TYR A 19 9.43 -6.37 -16.96
N ASN A 20 8.86 -7.55 -16.90
CA ASN A 20 7.90 -7.97 -15.89
C ASN A 20 8.51 -9.15 -15.11
N SER A 21 8.67 -9.00 -13.79
CA SER A 21 9.25 -10.04 -12.93
C SER A 21 8.45 -11.35 -12.92
N PHE A 22 7.19 -11.33 -13.33
CA PHE A 22 6.41 -12.55 -13.50
C PHE A 22 6.82 -13.36 -14.73
N ASP A 23 7.56 -12.77 -15.68
CA ASP A 23 8.09 -13.49 -16.85
C ASP A 23 9.20 -14.50 -16.47
N ASP A 24 9.76 -14.37 -15.25
CA ASP A 24 10.69 -15.35 -14.67
C ASP A 24 9.99 -16.58 -14.09
N MET A 25 8.66 -16.59 -14.04
CA MET A 25 7.86 -17.67 -13.46
C MET A 25 7.22 -18.49 -14.58
N GLU A 26 7.53 -19.78 -14.59
CA GLU A 26 6.91 -20.74 -15.51
C GLU A 26 5.98 -21.69 -14.75
N LEU A 27 4.72 -21.74 -15.18
CA LEU A 27 3.74 -22.67 -14.61
C LEU A 27 3.74 -23.97 -15.42
N ILE A 28 3.97 -25.09 -14.74
CA ILE A 28 3.89 -26.41 -15.36
C ILE A 28 2.42 -26.73 -15.65
N HIS A 29 2.07 -26.76 -16.94
CA HIS A 29 0.72 -27.10 -17.38
C HIS A 29 0.43 -28.58 -17.14
N LYS A 30 -0.69 -28.87 -16.47
CA LYS A 30 -1.25 -30.21 -16.35
C LYS A 30 -2.52 -30.33 -17.18
N SER A 31 -2.46 -31.13 -18.27
CA SER A 31 -3.58 -31.25 -19.22
C SER A 31 -4.82 -31.93 -18.65
N LEU A 32 -4.67 -32.73 -17.60
CA LEU A 32 -5.78 -33.38 -16.89
C LEU A 32 -5.77 -32.89 -15.44
N PRO A 33 -6.59 -31.88 -15.11
CA PRO A 33 -6.73 -31.41 -13.73
C PRO A 33 -7.36 -32.50 -12.88
N THR A 34 -6.91 -32.63 -11.64
CA THR A 34 -7.46 -33.58 -10.64
C THR A 34 -8.43 -32.90 -9.69
N TYR A 35 -8.71 -31.62 -9.89
CA TYR A 35 -9.57 -30.79 -9.03
C TYR A 35 -10.60 -30.05 -9.86
N ASP A 36 -11.81 -29.95 -9.34
CA ASP A 36 -12.84 -29.05 -9.85
C ASP A 36 -12.63 -27.63 -9.33
N LEU A 37 -13.14 -26.61 -10.04
CA LEU A 37 -12.98 -25.21 -9.66
C LEU A 37 -13.57 -24.88 -8.29
N ASP A 38 -14.64 -25.54 -7.91
CA ASP A 38 -15.32 -25.39 -6.62
C ASP A 38 -14.54 -25.99 -5.43
N GLN A 39 -13.51 -26.79 -5.70
CA GLN A 39 -12.58 -27.34 -4.70
C GLN A 39 -11.38 -26.41 -4.43
N ILE A 40 -11.27 -25.30 -5.18
CA ILE A 40 -10.16 -24.36 -5.02
C ILE A 40 -10.51 -23.35 -3.94
N ASP A 41 -9.79 -23.43 -2.81
CA ASP A 41 -9.84 -22.44 -1.74
C ASP A 41 -8.71 -21.43 -1.90
N LEU A 42 -9.07 -20.15 -2.04
CA LEU A 42 -8.12 -19.02 -2.13
C LEU A 42 -7.98 -18.28 -0.80
N SER A 43 -8.68 -18.73 0.25
CA SER A 43 -8.60 -18.07 1.55
C SER A 43 -7.20 -18.14 2.12
N THR A 44 -6.85 -17.13 2.91
CA THR A 44 -5.54 -17.05 3.57
C THR A 44 -5.67 -16.40 4.94
N HIS A 45 -4.82 -16.80 5.87
CA HIS A 45 -4.70 -16.17 7.18
C HIS A 45 -3.53 -15.19 7.20
N PHE A 46 -3.81 -13.91 7.46
CA PHE A 46 -2.79 -12.86 7.53
C PHE A 46 -3.23 -11.74 8.48
N ALA A 47 -2.29 -11.16 9.22
CA ALA A 47 -2.52 -10.07 10.17
C ALA A 47 -3.64 -10.39 11.20
N GLY A 48 -3.69 -11.66 11.69
CA GLY A 48 -4.65 -12.13 12.70
C GLY A 48 -6.09 -12.29 12.23
N ARG A 49 -6.32 -12.34 10.91
CA ARG A 49 -7.64 -12.47 10.27
C ARG A 49 -7.59 -13.40 9.07
N ASP A 50 -8.76 -13.95 8.72
CA ASP A 50 -8.96 -14.72 7.50
C ASP A 50 -9.42 -13.78 6.38
N TRP A 51 -8.85 -13.97 5.18
CA TRP A 51 -9.14 -13.22 3.97
C TRP A 51 -9.64 -14.15 2.89
N VAL A 52 -10.55 -13.65 2.06
CA VAL A 52 -11.12 -14.40 0.94
C VAL A 52 -10.07 -14.69 -0.14
N PHE A 53 -9.06 -13.81 -0.27
CA PHE A 53 -8.02 -13.90 -1.29
C PHE A 53 -6.62 -13.71 -0.70
N PRO A 54 -5.57 -14.37 -1.29
CA PRO A 54 -4.20 -14.28 -0.82
C PRO A 54 -3.46 -13.03 -1.36
N PHE A 55 -4.16 -11.96 -1.63
CA PHE A 55 -3.61 -10.69 -2.11
C PHE A 55 -4.41 -9.49 -1.61
N TYR A 56 -3.80 -8.32 -1.66
CA TYR A 56 -4.40 -7.06 -1.25
C TYR A 56 -3.98 -5.92 -2.18
N ILE A 57 -4.70 -4.81 -2.16
CA ILE A 57 -4.33 -3.58 -2.88
C ILE A 57 -3.18 -2.92 -2.13
N ASN A 58 -1.99 -2.92 -2.72
CA ASN A 58 -0.79 -2.40 -2.08
C ASN A 58 -0.79 -0.86 -2.01
N ALA A 59 0.01 -0.35 -1.09
CA ALA A 59 0.15 1.07 -0.78
C ALA A 59 0.74 1.88 -1.94
N MET A 60 -0.08 2.69 -2.61
CA MET A 60 0.35 3.47 -3.77
C MET A 60 0.14 4.97 -3.60
N THR A 61 -1.07 5.41 -3.26
CA THR A 61 -1.48 6.81 -3.36
C THR A 61 -2.05 7.37 -2.06
N GLY A 62 -2.22 8.70 -2.01
CA GLY A 62 -2.75 9.48 -0.91
C GLY A 62 -2.00 10.80 -0.75
N GLY A 63 -2.56 11.77 -0.06
CA GLY A 63 -1.95 13.07 0.20
C GLY A 63 -2.05 14.06 -0.98
N SER A 64 -3.00 13.85 -1.90
CA SER A 64 -3.37 14.81 -2.92
C SER A 64 -4.81 14.55 -3.39
N ALA A 65 -5.46 15.51 -4.03
CA ALA A 65 -6.81 15.35 -4.57
C ALA A 65 -6.88 14.23 -5.63
N LYS A 66 -5.88 14.14 -6.51
CA LYS A 66 -5.81 13.06 -7.50
C LYS A 66 -5.57 11.70 -6.84
N GLY A 67 -4.67 11.63 -5.87
CA GLY A 67 -4.43 10.44 -5.08
C GLY A 67 -5.68 9.98 -4.33
N GLY A 68 -6.44 10.92 -3.77
CA GLY A 68 -7.71 10.67 -3.12
C GLY A 68 -8.75 10.09 -4.08
N ALA A 69 -8.88 10.65 -5.28
CA ALA A 69 -9.82 10.13 -6.29
C ALA A 69 -9.49 8.69 -6.72
N VAL A 70 -8.19 8.34 -6.80
CA VAL A 70 -7.75 6.96 -7.05
C VAL A 70 -8.08 6.07 -5.87
N ASN A 71 -7.72 6.49 -4.65
CA ASN A 71 -7.97 5.73 -3.44
C ASN A 71 -9.46 5.45 -3.23
N ARG A 72 -10.34 6.42 -3.51
CA ARG A 72 -11.79 6.22 -3.41
C ARG A 72 -12.29 5.10 -4.31
N LYS A 73 -11.82 5.05 -5.57
CA LYS A 73 -12.17 3.96 -6.50
C LYS A 73 -11.64 2.60 -6.03
N LEU A 74 -10.42 2.59 -5.51
CA LEU A 74 -9.83 1.37 -4.95
C LEU A 74 -10.57 0.92 -3.69
N ALA A 75 -10.99 1.85 -2.84
CA ALA A 75 -11.79 1.57 -1.64
C ALA A 75 -13.17 0.96 -2.00
N GLU A 76 -13.83 1.48 -3.04
CA GLU A 76 -15.07 0.90 -3.55
C GLU A 76 -14.86 -0.55 -4.01
N VAL A 77 -13.82 -0.82 -4.79
CA VAL A 77 -13.49 -2.18 -5.22
C VAL A 77 -13.17 -3.08 -4.02
N ALA A 78 -12.33 -2.62 -3.11
CA ALA A 78 -11.92 -3.37 -1.92
C ALA A 78 -13.14 -3.76 -1.06
N SER A 79 -14.02 -2.80 -0.76
CA SER A 79 -15.24 -3.03 0.02
C SER A 79 -16.18 -4.05 -0.65
N ARG A 80 -16.33 -3.98 -1.98
CA ARG A 80 -17.20 -4.90 -2.73
C ARG A 80 -16.67 -6.31 -2.90
N THR A 81 -15.37 -6.48 -2.83
CA THR A 81 -14.68 -7.77 -3.07
C THR A 81 -14.15 -8.43 -1.81
N GLY A 82 -14.15 -7.74 -0.67
CA GLY A 82 -13.55 -8.22 0.57
C GLY A 82 -12.01 -8.27 0.53
N ILE A 83 -11.38 -7.54 -0.41
CA ILE A 83 -9.94 -7.43 -0.51
C ILE A 83 -9.45 -6.31 0.41
N LEU A 84 -8.43 -6.58 1.21
CA LEU A 84 -7.79 -5.56 2.02
C LEU A 84 -7.17 -4.45 1.13
N MET A 85 -7.34 -3.21 1.51
CA MET A 85 -6.67 -2.07 0.88
C MET A 85 -5.61 -1.47 1.80
N VAL A 86 -4.42 -1.20 1.27
CA VAL A 86 -3.37 -0.44 1.96
C VAL A 86 -3.21 0.91 1.28
N THR A 87 -3.35 2.01 2.04
CA THR A 87 -3.13 3.36 1.50
C THR A 87 -1.65 3.73 1.49
N GLY A 88 -1.29 4.73 0.70
CA GLY A 88 0.04 5.30 0.69
C GLY A 88 0.44 5.90 2.04
N SER A 89 1.68 6.37 2.16
CA SER A 89 2.24 6.85 3.43
C SER A 89 1.39 7.94 4.08
N TYR A 90 0.91 7.66 5.29
CA TYR A 90 0.09 8.54 6.11
C TYR A 90 0.83 9.78 6.63
N SER A 91 2.15 9.84 6.47
CA SER A 91 2.96 10.99 6.87
C SER A 91 2.48 12.33 6.30
N ALA A 92 1.83 12.32 5.14
CA ALA A 92 1.25 13.52 4.53
C ALA A 92 0.02 14.00 5.32
N ALA A 93 -0.88 13.08 5.70
CA ALA A 93 -2.07 13.40 6.48
C ALA A 93 -1.72 13.97 7.86
N LEU A 94 -0.71 13.43 8.53
CA LEU A 94 -0.23 13.96 9.82
C LEU A 94 0.35 15.37 9.73
N LYS A 95 0.70 15.83 8.52
CA LYS A 95 1.08 17.22 8.23
C LYS A 95 -0.10 18.09 7.79
N GLY A 96 -1.31 17.55 7.80
CA GLY A 96 -2.51 18.24 7.34
C GLY A 96 -2.71 18.25 5.82
N GLU A 97 -1.94 17.43 5.08
CA GLU A 97 -2.06 17.33 3.62
C GLU A 97 -3.17 16.34 3.25
N THR A 98 -4.35 16.84 2.88
CA THR A 98 -5.52 16.06 2.40
C THR A 98 -5.75 14.76 3.17
N PRO A 99 -5.99 14.82 4.50
CA PRO A 99 -6.20 13.63 5.34
C PRO A 99 -7.38 12.77 4.87
N GLU A 100 -8.40 13.40 4.28
CA GLU A 100 -9.58 12.75 3.70
C GLU A 100 -9.24 11.81 2.52
N SER A 101 -8.04 11.92 1.95
CA SER A 101 -7.59 11.06 0.84
C SER A 101 -7.14 9.66 1.28
N PHE A 102 -7.18 9.35 2.59
CA PHE A 102 -6.65 8.10 3.14
C PHE A 102 -7.71 7.19 3.73
N ASP A 103 -8.84 7.71 4.20
CA ASP A 103 -9.89 6.92 4.86
C ASP A 103 -11.24 7.13 4.21
N TYR A 104 -11.81 6.05 3.69
CA TYR A 104 -13.11 6.03 3.02
C TYR A 104 -14.12 5.11 3.74
N ARG A 105 -13.86 4.71 5.00
CA ARG A 105 -14.75 3.82 5.76
C ARG A 105 -16.09 4.47 6.12
N GLN A 106 -16.18 5.79 6.12
CA GLN A 106 -17.49 6.47 6.24
C GLN A 106 -18.39 6.25 5.02
N GLU A 107 -17.79 6.16 3.82
CA GLU A 107 -18.50 5.90 2.58
C GLU A 107 -18.67 4.40 2.32
N PHE A 108 -17.69 3.60 2.73
CA PHE A 108 -17.63 2.14 2.55
C PHE A 108 -17.39 1.45 3.91
N PRO A 109 -18.47 1.19 4.69
CA PRO A 109 -18.33 0.65 6.06
C PRO A 109 -17.64 -0.72 6.15
N ASP A 110 -17.75 -1.53 5.10
CA ASP A 110 -17.14 -2.88 5.02
C ASP A 110 -15.69 -2.85 4.51
N LEU A 111 -15.10 -1.65 4.37
CA LEU A 111 -13.74 -1.50 3.90
C LEU A 111 -12.73 -1.90 4.98
N ASP A 112 -11.99 -2.97 4.72
CA ASP A 112 -10.79 -3.28 5.48
C ASP A 112 -9.63 -2.43 5.00
N LEU A 113 -9.07 -1.63 5.91
CA LEU A 113 -8.07 -0.63 5.59
C LEU A 113 -6.82 -0.79 6.43
N ALA A 114 -5.68 -0.80 5.76
CA ALA A 114 -4.36 -0.65 6.35
C ALA A 114 -3.67 0.60 5.77
N THR A 115 -2.59 1.00 6.36
CA THR A 115 -1.81 2.16 5.90
C THR A 115 -0.32 1.90 6.05
N ASN A 116 0.50 2.79 5.51
CA ASN A 116 1.93 2.67 5.65
C ASN A 116 2.61 3.96 6.13
N ILE A 117 3.84 3.78 6.60
CA ILE A 117 4.76 4.86 6.93
C ILE A 117 6.18 4.44 6.57
N GLY A 118 7.03 5.40 6.23
CA GLY A 118 8.45 5.11 5.99
C GLY A 118 9.18 4.75 7.28
N VAL A 119 10.08 3.79 7.21
CA VAL A 119 10.94 3.37 8.35
C VAL A 119 11.86 4.50 8.84
N ASP A 120 12.07 5.54 8.02
CA ASP A 120 12.81 6.76 8.36
C ASP A 120 12.05 7.69 9.33
N LYS A 121 10.81 7.37 9.68
CA LYS A 121 10.00 8.16 10.60
C LYS A 121 10.18 7.71 12.04
N SER A 122 9.92 8.64 12.97
CA SER A 122 9.99 8.33 14.40
C SER A 122 8.91 7.32 14.82
N VAL A 123 9.16 6.59 15.88
CA VAL A 123 8.19 5.67 16.49
C VAL A 123 6.91 6.42 16.87
N ASP A 124 7.03 7.64 17.42
CA ASP A 124 5.88 8.46 17.80
C ASP A 124 4.96 8.77 16.61
N LEU A 125 5.54 8.97 15.42
CA LEU A 125 4.76 9.17 14.21
C LEU A 125 4.02 7.90 13.78
N GLY A 126 4.64 6.74 13.98
CA GLY A 126 4.01 5.44 13.80
C GLY A 126 2.82 5.25 14.74
N ILE A 127 2.99 5.55 16.03
CA ILE A 127 1.92 5.48 17.04
C ILE A 127 0.76 6.42 16.65
N LYS A 128 1.04 7.68 16.35
CA LYS A 128 0.01 8.64 15.90
C LYS A 128 -0.72 8.18 14.64
N THR A 129 -0.04 7.48 13.74
CA THR A 129 -0.67 6.92 12.54
C THR A 129 -1.67 5.82 12.91
N VAL A 130 -1.30 4.92 13.82
CA VAL A 130 -2.18 3.84 14.29
C VAL A 130 -3.38 4.43 15.04
N GLU A 131 -3.16 5.40 15.94
CA GLU A 131 -4.24 6.07 16.68
C GLU A 131 -5.22 6.80 15.75
N ALA A 132 -4.72 7.50 14.73
CA ALA A 132 -5.55 8.28 13.82
C ALA A 132 -6.34 7.41 12.84
N MET A 133 -5.72 6.32 12.34
CA MET A 133 -6.29 5.50 11.28
C MET A 133 -6.96 4.22 11.79
N ASN A 134 -6.64 3.76 12.99
CA ASN A 134 -7.05 2.44 13.48
C ASN A 134 -7.02 1.37 12.37
N PRO A 135 -5.84 1.14 11.76
CA PRO A 135 -5.72 0.26 10.61
C PRO A 135 -5.69 -1.22 11.02
N VAL A 136 -6.00 -2.13 10.09
CA VAL A 136 -5.82 -3.58 10.31
C VAL A 136 -4.37 -3.89 10.66
N PHE A 137 -3.43 -3.24 9.98
CA PHE A 137 -1.99 -3.25 10.33
C PHE A 137 -1.33 -1.97 9.82
N LEU A 138 -0.16 -1.66 10.36
CA LEU A 138 0.73 -0.62 9.85
C LEU A 138 1.87 -1.27 9.07
N GLN A 139 1.98 -0.93 7.79
CA GLN A 139 3.09 -1.34 6.95
C GLN A 139 4.27 -0.38 7.12
N LEU A 140 5.44 -0.88 7.43
CA LEU A 140 6.68 -0.12 7.41
C LEU A 140 7.39 -0.35 6.08
N HIS A 141 7.55 0.70 5.26
CA HIS A 141 8.27 0.57 4.01
C HIS A 141 9.71 1.06 4.13
N VAL A 142 10.62 0.27 3.58
CA VAL A 142 12.03 0.61 3.45
C VAL A 142 12.26 1.08 2.02
N ASN A 143 12.73 2.32 1.85
CA ASN A 143 13.07 2.88 0.56
C ASN A 143 14.48 3.43 0.60
N LEU A 144 15.40 2.74 -0.04
CA LEU A 144 16.82 3.13 -0.11
C LEU A 144 17.04 4.44 -0.88
N MET A 145 16.09 4.86 -1.73
CA MET A 145 16.18 6.10 -2.51
C MET A 145 15.52 7.30 -1.80
N SER A 146 14.84 7.08 -0.67
CA SER A 146 14.09 8.14 0.02
C SER A 146 14.96 9.16 0.76
N PRO A 147 16.17 8.89 1.23
CA PRO A 147 16.99 9.87 1.95
C PRO A 147 18.21 10.37 1.19
N LEU A 148 18.19 10.55 -0.11
CA LEU A 148 19.16 11.43 -0.75
C LEU A 148 18.84 12.91 -0.44
N ARG A 149 18.47 13.23 0.79
CA ARG A 149 18.95 14.43 1.44
C ARG A 149 20.36 14.08 1.93
N VAL A 150 21.34 14.63 1.26
CA VAL A 150 22.67 14.76 1.80
C VAL A 150 22.53 15.51 3.13
N THR A 151 22.29 14.79 4.21
CA THR A 151 22.54 15.28 5.55
C THR A 151 24.02 15.12 5.74
N THR A 152 24.64 16.24 6.05
CA THR A 152 26.03 16.34 6.47
C THR A 152 26.38 15.20 7.43
N SER A 153 27.55 14.69 7.29
CA SER A 153 28.30 13.56 7.83
C SER A 153 28.15 13.16 9.31
N GLN A 154 27.05 13.45 10.00
CA GLN A 154 26.87 13.09 11.40
C GLN A 154 25.74 12.09 11.68
N ASP A 155 24.89 11.76 10.69
CA ASP A 155 23.71 10.89 10.90
C ASP A 155 23.77 9.57 10.10
N ALA A 156 24.95 9.15 9.66
CA ALA A 156 25.11 7.85 9.02
C ALA A 156 25.12 6.74 10.08
N VAL A 157 23.94 6.14 10.32
CA VAL A 157 23.88 4.84 11.00
C VAL A 157 24.50 3.81 10.05
N SER A 158 25.71 3.39 10.34
CA SER A 158 26.38 2.29 9.64
C SER A 158 25.70 0.98 10.02
N PHE A 159 24.99 0.37 9.09
CA PHE A 159 24.66 -1.06 9.18
C PHE A 159 25.92 -1.83 8.81
N THR A 160 26.67 -2.30 9.81
CA THR A 160 27.67 -3.34 9.63
C THR A 160 26.98 -4.69 9.68
N SER A 161 27.21 -5.47 8.62
CA SER A 161 26.84 -6.87 8.43
C SER A 161 27.30 -7.77 9.57
#